data_292d5a5e59d1c1b3154376af8d5900b0
#
_entry.id   292d5a5e59d1c1b3154376af8d5900b0
#
_cell.length_a   1.000
_cell.length_b   1.000
_cell.length_c   1.000
_cell.angle_alpha   90.00
_cell.angle_beta   90.00
_cell.angle_gamma   90.00
#
_symmetry.space_group_name_H-M   'P 1'
#
loop_
_entity.id
_entity.type
_entity.pdbx_description
1 polymer ?
#
loop_
_entity_poly.entity_id
_entity_poly.type
_entity_poly.pdbx_seq_one_letter_code
_entity_poly.pdbx_strand_id
1 'polypeptide(L)'
;MKLSALALDYDGTIASSGRFSPAVREAIAAVRQQGIAVALVTGRRVADLRQVAGDLTCFDVVVAENGAVLEFPASGRHVVLAHSPRPEVLQELRRRHISVVAGECVLEAEASSAIPILEVVRALEQPLALMFNRDRLMVLPPTVTKSGGLGRALFALRLSIHNTVGIGDGENDHDLLDACEMGVAVQWGSPALRAVADEVIGGAGPEDVAAYIRRLARQPRLTTAQMGRRRLLLGHQHNGEAVDLAVRGRTLLIAGEPGTGKSWLAGLICEQLILQGYCLCIVDPEGDYRALESLPAVTVLGGDDPPPRARELLHALRHPDVSIVVDLSKLSSHEKRHYVDSLLPLLAAFRRRTGLPHKILLDEAHYFLAGNESRQSIDTELAGYILVTYRVSSLDPSIRNASDTVVIVTRETDPNEADALRALCHRSSSTSTLPDVFGELATTEAALLPGAEEARGQILRFQLAPRLTAHVRHQTKYLDMPVAEDQAFVFASDGRPGARARTLKTFTGLLISLPPDLIEGHLRRHDFSRWIDGVFRDHPLASHVRRLEARVRADEAREIAEIIAQAIRARYEAGATEKA
;
A
#
# COMPACT_ATOMS: atom_id res chain seq x y z
N MET A 1 -7.97 5.43 -6.93
CA MET A 1 -8.33 5.47 -5.49
C MET A 1 -9.64 6.25 -5.31
N LYS A 2 -10.42 6.01 -4.23
CA LYS A 2 -11.62 6.79 -3.93
C LYS A 2 -11.25 8.16 -3.38
N LEU A 3 -11.93 9.23 -3.80
CA LEU A 3 -11.93 10.53 -3.15
C LEU A 3 -12.94 10.51 -1.99
N SER A 4 -12.49 10.85 -0.79
CA SER A 4 -13.35 10.85 0.42
C SER A 4 -13.43 12.21 1.12
N ALA A 5 -12.45 13.09 0.88
CA ALA A 5 -12.45 14.43 1.44
C ALA A 5 -11.81 15.48 0.50
N LEU A 6 -12.26 16.71 0.65
CA LEU A 6 -11.60 17.91 0.12
C LEU A 6 -11.12 18.76 1.28
N ALA A 7 -9.88 19.26 1.20
CA ALA A 7 -9.33 20.24 2.11
C ALA A 7 -9.09 21.53 1.33
N LEU A 8 -9.79 22.59 1.71
CA LEU A 8 -9.84 23.86 0.98
C LEU A 8 -9.22 24.95 1.83
N ASP A 9 -8.19 25.63 1.33
CA ASP A 9 -7.77 26.90 1.91
C ASP A 9 -8.82 27.98 1.65
N TYR A 10 -8.84 29.03 2.49
CA TYR A 10 -9.83 30.09 2.42
C TYR A 10 -9.38 31.26 1.54
N ASP A 11 -8.32 31.96 1.95
CA ASP A 11 -7.91 33.24 1.40
C ASP A 11 -7.15 33.09 0.09
N GLY A 12 -7.70 33.65 -1.00
CA GLY A 12 -7.10 33.51 -2.32
C GLY A 12 -7.43 32.18 -3.01
N THR A 13 -8.06 31.24 -2.31
CA THR A 13 -8.51 29.96 -2.88
C THR A 13 -10.03 29.95 -3.10
N ILE A 14 -10.84 29.92 -2.05
CA ILE A 14 -12.31 29.89 -2.14
C ILE A 14 -12.97 31.23 -1.85
N ALA A 15 -12.19 32.21 -1.39
CA ALA A 15 -12.63 33.56 -1.12
C ALA A 15 -11.79 34.58 -1.89
N SER A 16 -12.44 35.63 -2.38
CA SER A 16 -11.80 36.79 -2.99
C SER A 16 -12.09 38.02 -2.14
N SER A 17 -11.06 38.81 -1.81
CA SER A 17 -11.17 39.99 -0.92
C SER A 17 -11.91 39.68 0.38
N GLY A 18 -11.65 38.51 0.97
CA GLY A 18 -12.27 38.05 2.21
C GLY A 18 -13.71 37.55 2.07
N ARG A 19 -14.33 37.63 0.91
CA ARG A 19 -15.71 37.19 0.66
C ARG A 19 -15.77 35.77 0.11
N PHE A 20 -16.50 34.91 0.79
CA PHE A 20 -16.73 33.53 0.36
C PHE A 20 -17.63 33.49 -0.88
N SER A 21 -17.14 32.88 -1.99
CA SER A 21 -17.87 32.80 -3.25
C SER A 21 -19.13 31.93 -3.13
N PRO A 22 -20.30 32.45 -3.56
CA PRO A 22 -21.54 31.66 -3.62
C PRO A 22 -21.40 30.44 -4.54
N ALA A 23 -20.68 30.57 -5.66
CA ALA A 23 -20.45 29.45 -6.58
C ALA A 23 -19.67 28.31 -5.95
N VAL A 24 -18.70 28.62 -5.07
CA VAL A 24 -17.97 27.62 -4.29
C VAL A 24 -18.88 26.94 -3.26
N ARG A 25 -19.74 27.72 -2.57
CA ARG A 25 -20.71 27.17 -1.61
C ARG A 25 -21.65 26.15 -2.26
N GLU A 26 -22.15 26.43 -3.47
CA GLU A 26 -22.96 25.49 -4.25
C GLU A 26 -22.17 24.26 -4.66
N ALA A 27 -20.91 24.41 -5.08
CA ALA A 27 -20.05 23.30 -5.46
C ALA A 27 -19.72 22.40 -4.25
N ILE A 28 -19.51 22.98 -3.07
CA ILE A 28 -19.34 22.24 -1.81
C ILE A 28 -20.61 21.44 -1.49
N ALA A 29 -21.80 22.04 -1.62
CA ALA A 29 -23.05 21.31 -1.42
C ALA A 29 -23.19 20.10 -2.36
N ALA A 30 -22.84 20.26 -3.65
CA ALA A 30 -22.87 19.19 -4.63
C ALA A 30 -21.89 18.05 -4.30
N VAL A 31 -20.68 18.35 -3.87
CA VAL A 31 -19.68 17.34 -3.53
C VAL A 31 -20.04 16.59 -2.25
N ARG A 32 -20.63 17.27 -1.26
CA ARG A 32 -21.11 16.65 -0.03
C ARG A 32 -22.28 15.68 -0.29
N GLN A 33 -23.15 15.97 -1.25
CA GLN A 33 -24.21 15.05 -1.71
C GLN A 33 -23.67 13.73 -2.26
N GLN A 34 -22.42 13.72 -2.74
CA GLN A 34 -21.71 12.50 -3.16
C GLN A 34 -21.03 11.76 -1.97
N GLY A 35 -21.22 12.22 -0.74
CA GLY A 35 -20.62 11.65 0.46
C GLY A 35 -19.15 11.99 0.64
N ILE A 36 -18.64 13.04 -0.02
CA ILE A 36 -17.29 13.56 0.13
C ILE A 36 -17.32 14.65 1.21
N ALA A 37 -16.54 14.49 2.26
CA ALA A 37 -16.42 15.47 3.32
C ALA A 37 -15.62 16.70 2.86
N VAL A 38 -15.92 17.86 3.40
CA VAL A 38 -15.22 19.10 3.08
C VAL A 38 -14.66 19.72 4.35
N ALA A 39 -13.32 19.83 4.41
CA ALA A 39 -12.60 20.54 5.45
C ALA A 39 -12.19 21.92 4.94
N LEU A 40 -12.49 22.96 5.70
CA LEU A 40 -11.90 24.27 5.51
C LEU A 40 -10.59 24.33 6.31
N VAL A 41 -9.48 24.72 5.69
CA VAL A 41 -8.16 24.77 6.35
C VAL A 41 -7.58 26.18 6.17
N THR A 42 -7.42 26.92 7.25
CA THR A 42 -7.06 28.34 7.17
C THR A 42 -6.14 28.80 8.31
N GLY A 43 -5.34 29.84 8.03
CA GLY A 43 -4.62 30.56 9.08
C GLY A 43 -5.51 31.46 9.94
N ARG A 44 -6.72 31.79 9.48
CA ARG A 44 -7.64 32.67 10.20
C ARG A 44 -8.11 32.08 11.53
N ARG A 45 -8.39 32.94 12.48
CA ARG A 45 -9.10 32.60 13.71
C ARG A 45 -10.57 32.30 13.40
N VAL A 46 -11.19 31.41 14.19
CA VAL A 46 -12.60 31.04 14.00
C VAL A 46 -13.53 32.27 14.09
N ALA A 47 -13.26 33.19 15.02
CA ALA A 47 -14.06 34.39 15.18
C ALA A 47 -14.04 35.28 13.93
N ASP A 48 -12.85 35.52 13.34
CA ASP A 48 -12.70 36.30 12.11
C ASP A 48 -13.36 35.60 10.92
N LEU A 49 -13.22 34.28 10.85
CA LEU A 49 -13.82 33.51 9.80
C LEU A 49 -15.35 33.61 9.79
N ARG A 50 -15.97 33.56 10.96
CA ARG A 50 -17.43 33.74 11.10
C ARG A 50 -17.90 35.12 10.65
N GLN A 51 -17.09 36.16 10.85
CA GLN A 51 -17.43 37.51 10.38
C GLN A 51 -17.42 37.64 8.85
N VAL A 52 -16.46 36.98 8.18
CA VAL A 52 -16.27 37.10 6.70
C VAL A 52 -17.00 36.05 5.90
N ALA A 53 -17.09 34.82 6.40
CA ALA A 53 -17.74 33.70 5.73
C ALA A 53 -19.19 33.44 6.16
N GLY A 54 -19.60 34.00 7.31
CA GLY A 54 -20.92 33.77 7.89
C GLY A 54 -21.11 32.36 8.40
N ASP A 55 -22.15 31.67 7.89
CA ASP A 55 -22.45 30.28 8.26
C ASP A 55 -21.42 29.30 7.69
N LEU A 56 -20.79 28.53 8.59
CA LEU A 56 -19.77 27.52 8.30
C LEU A 56 -20.33 26.09 8.20
N THR A 57 -21.64 25.89 8.32
CA THR A 57 -22.28 24.55 8.31
C THR A 57 -22.15 23.81 6.99
N CYS A 58 -21.72 24.51 5.92
CA CYS A 58 -21.38 23.89 4.65
C CYS A 58 -20.07 23.05 4.73
N PHE A 59 -19.26 23.24 5.77
CA PHE A 59 -18.06 22.43 6.02
C PHE A 59 -18.33 21.37 7.08
N ASP A 60 -17.72 20.20 6.94
CA ASP A 60 -17.79 19.12 7.94
C ASP A 60 -16.86 19.39 9.11
N VAL A 61 -15.74 20.07 8.84
CA VAL A 61 -14.78 20.54 9.83
C VAL A 61 -14.08 21.81 9.35
N VAL A 62 -13.76 22.70 10.29
CA VAL A 62 -12.91 23.87 10.10
C VAL A 62 -11.63 23.65 10.88
N VAL A 63 -10.51 23.74 10.20
CA VAL A 63 -9.14 23.70 10.72
C VAL A 63 -8.63 25.15 10.70
N ALA A 64 -8.67 25.79 11.83
CA ALA A 64 -8.34 27.21 11.99
C ALA A 64 -6.98 27.40 12.67
N GLU A 65 -6.53 28.65 12.71
CA GLU A 65 -5.25 29.06 13.32
C GLU A 65 -4.09 28.19 12.84
N ASN A 66 -4.02 28.00 11.52
CA ASN A 66 -2.99 27.19 10.84
C ASN A 66 -2.89 25.75 11.34
N GLY A 67 -3.99 25.17 11.82
CA GLY A 67 -4.03 23.81 12.32
C GLY A 67 -4.12 23.66 13.84
N ALA A 68 -4.07 24.75 14.59
CA ALA A 68 -4.11 24.71 16.05
C ALA A 68 -5.50 24.48 16.64
N VAL A 69 -6.57 24.81 15.89
CA VAL A 69 -7.95 24.76 16.37
C VAL A 69 -8.82 24.00 15.39
N LEU A 70 -9.63 23.09 15.91
CA LEU A 70 -10.66 22.38 15.13
C LEU A 70 -12.05 22.81 15.58
N GLU A 71 -12.90 23.12 14.62
CA GLU A 71 -14.33 23.32 14.86
C GLU A 71 -15.14 22.39 13.96
N PHE A 72 -16.14 21.73 14.54
CA PHE A 72 -17.10 20.87 13.84
C PHE A 72 -18.45 21.61 13.82
N PRO A 73 -18.77 22.36 12.74
CA PRO A 73 -19.91 23.26 12.73
C PRO A 73 -21.26 22.58 12.99
N ALA A 74 -21.44 21.35 12.50
CA ALA A 74 -22.70 20.60 12.67
C ALA A 74 -22.98 20.22 14.13
N SER A 75 -21.94 19.99 14.95
CA SER A 75 -22.08 19.61 16.37
C SER A 75 -21.76 20.73 17.35
N GLY A 76 -21.19 21.85 16.88
CA GLY A 76 -20.64 22.91 17.72
C GLY A 76 -19.41 22.49 18.53
N ARG A 77 -18.83 21.31 18.25
CA ARG A 77 -17.65 20.83 18.94
C ARG A 77 -16.43 21.67 18.54
N HIS A 78 -15.74 22.17 19.56
CA HIS A 78 -14.52 22.96 19.45
C HIS A 78 -13.37 22.25 20.15
N VAL A 79 -12.20 22.16 19.51
CA VAL A 79 -11.03 21.45 20.05
C VAL A 79 -9.77 22.27 19.80
N VAL A 80 -9.06 22.58 20.85
CA VAL A 80 -7.76 23.25 20.80
C VAL A 80 -6.67 22.17 20.84
N LEU A 81 -5.78 22.17 19.85
CA LEU A 81 -4.76 21.14 19.65
C LEU A 81 -3.38 21.52 20.19
N ALA A 82 -3.15 22.79 20.46
CA ALA A 82 -1.85 23.32 20.89
C ALA A 82 -2.02 24.28 22.08
N HIS A 83 -0.92 24.50 22.78
CA HIS A 83 -0.90 25.51 23.85
C HIS A 83 -0.70 26.88 23.27
N SER A 84 -1.41 27.88 23.84
CA SER A 84 -1.17 29.28 23.54
C SER A 84 0.27 29.69 23.93
N PRO A 85 0.89 30.63 23.22
CA PRO A 85 2.14 31.25 23.66
C PRO A 85 2.02 31.79 25.10
N ARG A 86 3.09 31.69 25.86
CA ARG A 86 3.09 32.11 27.26
C ARG A 86 2.71 33.61 27.40
N PRO A 87 1.99 34.02 28.46
CA PRO A 87 1.57 35.38 28.66
C PRO A 87 2.72 36.40 28.64
N GLU A 88 3.92 35.99 29.07
CA GLU A 88 5.13 36.81 29.07
C GLU A 88 5.52 37.27 27.65
N VAL A 89 5.26 36.44 26.63
CA VAL A 89 5.51 36.82 25.24
C VAL A 89 4.64 38.01 24.84
N LEU A 90 3.34 37.94 25.13
CA LEU A 90 2.40 39.04 24.85
C LEU A 90 2.74 40.31 25.64
N GLN A 91 3.15 40.17 26.91
CA GLN A 91 3.55 41.31 27.74
C GLN A 91 4.79 42.01 27.17
N GLU A 92 5.80 41.24 26.76
CA GLU A 92 7.03 41.79 26.20
C GLU A 92 6.80 42.43 24.82
N LEU A 93 5.97 41.83 23.98
CA LEU A 93 5.58 42.42 22.69
C LEU A 93 4.86 43.75 22.87
N ARG A 94 3.93 43.84 23.83
CA ARG A 94 3.24 45.11 24.20
C ARG A 94 4.22 46.13 24.74
N ARG A 95 5.16 45.71 25.60
CA ARG A 95 6.19 46.63 26.16
C ARG A 95 7.06 47.23 25.05
N ARG A 96 7.31 46.48 23.98
CA ARG A 96 8.07 46.94 22.80
C ARG A 96 7.20 47.65 21.74
N HIS A 97 5.94 47.88 22.03
CA HIS A 97 4.95 48.50 21.12
C HIS A 97 4.80 47.71 19.79
N ILE A 98 4.98 46.39 19.82
CA ILE A 98 4.76 45.51 18.66
C ILE A 98 3.29 45.12 18.63
N SER A 99 2.60 45.52 17.56
CA SER A 99 1.18 45.21 17.38
C SER A 99 1.00 43.73 17.00
N VAL A 100 0.26 43.01 17.84
CA VAL A 100 -0.12 41.60 17.57
C VAL A 100 -1.58 41.37 17.89
N VAL A 101 -2.22 40.50 17.16
CA VAL A 101 -3.57 40.01 17.41
C VAL A 101 -3.49 38.58 17.90
N ALA A 102 -3.98 38.34 19.13
CA ALA A 102 -3.95 37.00 19.72
C ALA A 102 -5.15 36.17 19.28
N GLY A 103 -4.88 34.96 18.81
CA GLY A 103 -5.82 33.88 18.68
C GLY A 103 -5.85 33.01 19.94
N GLU A 104 -6.36 31.81 19.83
CA GLU A 104 -6.33 30.83 20.92
C GLU A 104 -4.93 30.20 21.10
N CYS A 105 -4.23 29.96 20.01
CA CYS A 105 -2.89 29.36 20.01
C CYS A 105 -1.85 30.12 19.18
N VAL A 106 -2.27 31.06 18.36
CA VAL A 106 -1.43 31.74 17.37
C VAL A 106 -1.48 33.24 17.62
N LEU A 107 -0.35 33.94 17.43
CA LEU A 107 -0.32 35.38 17.36
C LEU A 107 -0.15 35.82 15.91
N GLU A 108 -0.96 36.76 15.46
CA GLU A 108 -0.84 37.37 14.14
C GLU A 108 -0.21 38.77 14.23
N ALA A 109 0.68 39.05 13.29
CA ALA A 109 1.33 40.34 13.13
C ALA A 109 1.52 40.68 11.64
N GLU A 110 2.00 41.89 11.38
CA GLU A 110 2.51 42.22 10.04
C GLU A 110 3.90 41.63 9.84
N ALA A 111 4.21 41.23 8.59
CA ALA A 111 5.51 40.64 8.24
C ALA A 111 6.70 41.54 8.56
N SER A 112 6.49 42.90 8.54
CA SER A 112 7.48 43.89 8.94
C SER A 112 7.93 43.78 10.39
N SER A 113 7.14 43.17 11.27
CA SER A 113 7.42 42.93 12.69
C SER A 113 8.22 41.66 12.97
N ALA A 114 8.63 40.91 11.94
CA ALA A 114 9.27 39.60 12.11
C ALA A 114 10.56 39.64 12.94
N ILE A 115 11.46 40.60 12.66
CA ILE A 115 12.73 40.74 13.38
C ILE A 115 12.51 41.09 14.84
N PRO A 116 11.75 42.14 15.19
CA PRO A 116 11.44 42.45 16.59
C PRO A 116 10.76 41.32 17.36
N ILE A 117 9.84 40.58 16.71
CA ILE A 117 9.19 39.42 17.32
C ILE A 117 10.18 38.28 17.57
N LEU A 118 11.06 38.01 16.61
CA LEU A 118 12.11 36.99 16.75
C LEU A 118 13.05 37.30 17.94
N GLU A 119 13.41 38.56 18.12
CA GLU A 119 14.22 38.99 19.26
C GLU A 119 13.53 38.72 20.61
N VAL A 120 12.21 38.95 20.70
CA VAL A 120 11.42 38.65 21.90
C VAL A 120 11.38 37.15 22.15
N VAL A 121 11.09 36.37 21.12
CA VAL A 121 11.03 34.91 21.20
C VAL A 121 12.36 34.32 21.68
N ARG A 122 13.48 34.85 21.16
CA ARG A 122 14.83 34.43 21.58
C ARG A 122 15.17 34.87 23.00
N ALA A 123 14.85 36.12 23.34
CA ALA A 123 15.14 36.65 24.68
C ALA A 123 14.37 35.94 25.80
N LEU A 124 13.18 35.42 25.49
CA LEU A 124 12.35 34.63 26.41
C LEU A 124 12.56 33.11 26.26
N GLU A 125 13.48 32.66 25.40
CA GLU A 125 13.77 31.24 25.12
C GLU A 125 12.50 30.43 24.84
N GLN A 126 11.56 31.00 24.08
CA GLN A 126 10.32 30.31 23.76
C GLN A 126 10.44 29.49 22.49
N PRO A 127 9.95 28.22 22.50
CA PRO A 127 9.91 27.36 21.30
C PRO A 127 8.74 27.77 20.39
N LEU A 128 8.86 28.88 19.69
CA LEU A 128 7.86 29.38 18.75
C LEU A 128 8.45 29.50 17.36
N ALA A 129 7.64 29.13 16.34
CA ALA A 129 7.97 29.29 14.94
C ALA A 129 7.33 30.56 14.36
N LEU A 130 8.00 31.17 13.38
CA LEU A 130 7.49 32.29 12.61
C LEU A 130 7.14 31.75 11.20
N MET A 131 5.88 31.94 10.81
CA MET A 131 5.40 31.53 9.50
C MET A 131 4.84 32.72 8.74
N PHE A 132 5.33 32.92 7.52
CA PHE A 132 4.88 33.99 6.64
C PHE A 132 3.72 33.52 5.76
N ASN A 133 2.81 34.45 5.50
CA ASN A 133 1.80 34.32 4.46
C ASN A 133 1.60 35.71 3.85
N ARG A 134 2.28 35.99 2.75
CA ARG A 134 2.34 37.33 2.12
C ARG A 134 2.81 38.41 3.12
N ASP A 135 2.01 39.42 3.36
CA ASP A 135 2.33 40.54 4.30
C ASP A 135 1.98 40.21 5.75
N ARG A 136 1.53 38.99 6.04
CA ARG A 136 1.16 38.54 7.39
C ARG A 136 2.21 37.60 7.97
N LEU A 137 2.41 37.72 9.28
CA LEU A 137 3.25 36.84 10.08
C LEU A 137 2.40 36.13 11.12
N MET A 138 2.54 34.81 11.22
CA MET A 138 1.98 34.01 12.30
C MET A 138 3.11 33.54 13.21
N VAL A 139 2.95 33.72 14.52
CA VAL A 139 3.82 33.19 15.57
C VAL A 139 3.07 32.06 16.27
N LEU A 140 3.59 30.87 16.17
CA LEU A 140 2.85 29.65 16.53
C LEU A 140 3.77 28.56 17.12
N PRO A 141 3.24 27.63 17.91
CA PRO A 141 3.99 26.48 18.37
C PRO A 141 4.54 25.68 17.18
N PRO A 142 5.76 25.11 17.26
CA PRO A 142 6.43 24.46 16.10
C PRO A 142 5.72 23.20 15.61
N THR A 143 4.81 22.62 16.40
CA THR A 143 4.00 21.45 16.03
C THR A 143 2.70 21.82 15.30
N VAL A 144 2.39 23.11 15.18
CA VAL A 144 1.17 23.60 14.53
C VAL A 144 1.42 23.78 13.04
N THR A 145 0.72 22.99 12.22
CA THR A 145 0.75 23.06 10.76
C THR A 145 -0.64 22.78 10.19
N LYS A 146 -0.95 23.31 9.02
CA LYS A 146 -2.22 23.05 8.33
C LYS A 146 -2.45 21.54 8.12
N SER A 147 -1.40 20.82 7.72
CA SER A 147 -1.43 19.37 7.52
C SER A 147 -1.67 18.60 8.83
N GLY A 148 -1.02 19.01 9.92
CA GLY A 148 -1.19 18.39 11.24
C GLY A 148 -2.62 18.53 11.76
N GLY A 149 -3.18 19.76 11.67
CA GLY A 149 -4.58 20.03 12.02
C GLY A 149 -5.56 19.22 11.15
N LEU A 150 -5.34 19.21 9.83
CA LEU A 150 -6.15 18.42 8.90
C LEU A 150 -6.09 16.93 9.21
N GLY A 151 -4.91 16.39 9.49
CA GLY A 151 -4.76 14.97 9.85
C GLY A 151 -5.59 14.60 11.09
N ARG A 152 -5.57 15.45 12.13
CA ARG A 152 -6.39 15.27 13.34
C ARG A 152 -7.89 15.37 13.04
N ALA A 153 -8.29 16.31 12.18
CA ALA A 153 -9.67 16.50 11.76
C ALA A 153 -10.19 15.28 10.99
N LEU A 154 -9.43 14.82 10.00
CA LEU A 154 -9.78 13.64 9.21
C LEU A 154 -9.83 12.38 10.06
N PHE A 155 -8.90 12.19 10.99
CA PHE A 155 -8.92 11.07 11.93
C PHE A 155 -10.21 11.06 12.76
N ALA A 156 -10.64 12.23 13.28
CA ALA A 156 -11.90 12.35 14.03
C ALA A 156 -13.13 12.00 13.17
N LEU A 157 -13.06 12.24 11.85
CA LEU A 157 -14.09 11.88 10.88
C LEU A 157 -13.93 10.46 10.31
N ARG A 158 -12.91 9.71 10.73
CA ARG A 158 -12.53 8.39 10.20
C ARG A 158 -12.25 8.41 8.68
N LEU A 159 -11.61 9.48 8.24
CA LEU A 159 -11.17 9.69 6.86
C LEU A 159 -9.66 9.68 6.78
N SER A 160 -9.13 9.35 5.61
CA SER A 160 -7.70 9.32 5.37
C SER A 160 -7.25 10.52 4.54
N ILE A 161 -6.06 11.03 4.87
CA ILE A 161 -5.37 12.04 4.07
C ILE A 161 -5.01 11.50 2.67
N HIS A 162 -4.82 10.17 2.54
CA HIS A 162 -4.58 9.49 1.26
C HIS A 162 -5.84 9.32 0.40
N ASN A 163 -7.00 9.74 0.89
CA ASN A 163 -8.23 9.86 0.11
C ASN A 163 -8.69 11.32 -0.03
N THR A 164 -7.75 12.27 0.17
CA THR A 164 -8.03 13.71 0.25
C THR A 164 -7.33 14.48 -0.86
N VAL A 165 -8.04 15.44 -1.44
CA VAL A 165 -7.48 16.48 -2.31
C VAL A 165 -7.35 17.75 -1.49
N GLY A 166 -6.14 18.33 -1.45
CA GLY A 166 -5.88 19.65 -0.86
C GLY A 166 -5.82 20.72 -1.94
N ILE A 167 -6.49 21.86 -1.75
CA ILE A 167 -6.46 23.00 -2.68
C ILE A 167 -6.01 24.24 -1.92
N GLY A 168 -4.99 24.95 -2.44
CA GLY A 168 -4.42 26.13 -1.81
C GLY A 168 -3.76 27.09 -2.81
N ASP A 169 -3.37 28.27 -2.33
CA ASP A 169 -2.76 29.34 -3.14
C ASP A 169 -1.51 29.96 -2.52
N GLY A 170 -1.32 29.84 -1.20
CA GLY A 170 -0.34 30.60 -0.45
C GLY A 170 0.91 29.83 -0.04
N GLU A 171 1.85 30.57 0.56
CA GLU A 171 3.11 30.02 1.09
C GLU A 171 2.88 29.02 2.22
N ASN A 172 1.85 29.23 3.03
CA ASN A 172 1.47 28.38 4.15
C ASN A 172 0.63 27.17 3.75
N ASP A 173 0.48 26.88 2.42
CA ASP A 173 -0.24 25.71 1.90
C ASP A 173 0.68 24.58 1.44
N HIS A 174 2.01 24.79 1.45
CA HIS A 174 2.95 23.77 1.01
C HIS A 174 2.78 22.46 1.78
N ASP A 175 2.71 22.52 3.11
CA ASP A 175 2.51 21.34 3.95
C ASP A 175 1.13 20.70 3.77
N LEU A 176 0.09 21.52 3.53
CA LEU A 176 -1.26 21.05 3.24
C LEU A 176 -1.31 20.25 1.94
N LEU A 177 -0.75 20.80 0.84
CA LEU A 177 -0.72 20.14 -0.46
C LEU A 177 0.15 18.89 -0.42
N ASP A 178 1.29 18.95 0.26
CA ASP A 178 2.20 17.83 0.39
C ASP A 178 1.61 16.66 1.21
N ALA A 179 0.87 16.96 2.25
CA ALA A 179 0.23 15.94 3.07
C ALA A 179 -0.90 15.21 2.37
N CYS A 180 -1.71 15.91 1.58
CA CYS A 180 -2.83 15.31 0.84
C CYS A 180 -2.36 14.34 -0.24
N GLU A 181 -3.17 13.32 -0.58
CA GLU A 181 -2.86 12.40 -1.68
C GLU A 181 -2.70 13.13 -3.01
N MET A 182 -3.46 14.20 -3.20
CA MET A 182 -3.36 15.07 -4.36
C MET A 182 -3.40 16.53 -3.90
N GLY A 183 -2.31 17.24 -4.15
CA GLY A 183 -2.18 18.68 -3.89
C GLY A 183 -2.44 19.48 -5.14
N VAL A 184 -3.33 20.44 -5.06
CA VAL A 184 -3.78 21.25 -6.18
C VAL A 184 -3.54 22.74 -5.87
N ALA A 185 -2.80 23.42 -6.71
CA ALA A 185 -2.60 24.86 -6.61
C ALA A 185 -3.53 25.60 -7.57
N VAL A 186 -3.79 26.87 -7.28
CA VAL A 186 -4.49 27.77 -8.20
C VAL A 186 -3.50 28.56 -9.05
N GLN A 187 -3.85 28.88 -10.31
CA GLN A 187 -2.97 29.57 -11.26
C GLN A 187 -2.52 30.97 -10.76
N TRP A 188 -3.37 31.64 -10.01
CA TRP A 188 -3.07 32.97 -9.44
C TRP A 188 -2.38 32.93 -8.06
N GLY A 189 -2.07 31.71 -7.56
CA GLY A 189 -1.34 31.49 -6.34
C GLY A 189 0.17 31.61 -6.48
N SER A 190 0.90 31.29 -5.41
CA SER A 190 2.36 31.33 -5.33
C SER A 190 3.02 30.50 -6.46
N PRO A 191 4.00 31.05 -7.19
CA PRO A 191 4.77 30.28 -8.17
C PRO A 191 5.47 29.05 -7.58
N ALA A 192 5.98 29.16 -6.36
CA ALA A 192 6.64 28.05 -5.67
C ALA A 192 5.65 26.93 -5.35
N LEU A 193 4.43 27.25 -4.90
CA LEU A 193 3.38 26.28 -4.62
C LEU A 193 2.93 25.57 -5.90
N ARG A 194 2.77 26.31 -7.01
CA ARG A 194 2.41 25.74 -8.31
C ARG A 194 3.44 24.77 -8.86
N ALA A 195 4.72 25.01 -8.58
CA ALA A 195 5.81 24.15 -9.05
C ALA A 195 5.84 22.77 -8.36
N VAL A 196 5.28 22.66 -7.15
CA VAL A 196 5.25 21.41 -6.38
C VAL A 196 3.87 20.74 -6.33
N ALA A 197 2.82 21.39 -6.87
CA ALA A 197 1.49 20.84 -6.91
C ALA A 197 1.37 19.71 -7.96
N ASP A 198 0.51 18.71 -7.69
CA ASP A 198 0.19 17.65 -8.65
C ASP A 198 -0.63 18.18 -9.83
N GLU A 199 -1.49 19.17 -9.59
CA GLU A 199 -2.37 19.78 -10.58
C GLU A 199 -2.51 21.29 -10.31
N VAL A 200 -2.70 22.08 -11.37
CA VAL A 200 -2.93 23.51 -11.25
C VAL A 200 -4.29 23.86 -11.86
N ILE A 201 -5.17 24.48 -11.07
CA ILE A 201 -6.46 25.00 -11.55
C ILE A 201 -6.19 26.26 -12.36
N GLY A 202 -6.47 26.21 -13.66
CA GLY A 202 -6.42 27.39 -14.53
C GLY A 202 -7.52 28.38 -14.22
N GLY A 203 -7.33 29.65 -14.64
CA GLY A 203 -8.32 30.72 -14.45
C GLY A 203 -7.80 31.85 -13.55
N ALA A 204 -8.71 32.59 -12.91
CA ALA A 204 -8.37 33.82 -12.19
C ALA A 204 -9.08 34.02 -10.85
N GLY A 205 -9.93 33.06 -10.41
CA GLY A 205 -10.67 33.25 -9.16
C GLY A 205 -11.45 32.05 -8.64
N PRO A 206 -12.19 32.24 -7.53
CA PRO A 206 -12.91 31.16 -6.84
C PRO A 206 -13.96 30.43 -7.71
N GLU A 207 -14.45 31.02 -8.78
CA GLU A 207 -15.38 30.40 -9.72
C GLU A 207 -14.74 29.23 -10.46
N ASP A 208 -13.44 29.32 -10.76
CA ASP A 208 -12.67 28.24 -11.38
C ASP A 208 -12.45 27.10 -10.40
N VAL A 209 -12.23 27.43 -9.12
CA VAL A 209 -12.19 26.42 -8.04
C VAL A 209 -13.54 25.74 -7.88
N ALA A 210 -14.66 26.47 -7.99
CA ALA A 210 -16.00 25.89 -7.95
C ALA A 210 -16.23 24.92 -9.12
N ALA A 211 -15.77 25.28 -10.34
CA ALA A 211 -15.85 24.41 -11.50
C ALA A 211 -15.03 23.12 -11.29
N TYR A 212 -13.84 23.24 -10.72
CA TYR A 212 -12.97 22.11 -10.37
C TYR A 212 -13.64 21.17 -9.35
N ILE A 213 -14.20 21.72 -8.26
CA ILE A 213 -14.93 20.95 -7.24
C ILE A 213 -16.11 20.20 -7.86
N ARG A 214 -16.89 20.85 -8.77
CA ARG A 214 -17.98 20.18 -9.51
C ARG A 214 -17.47 19.05 -10.41
N ARG A 215 -16.28 19.18 -11.00
CA ARG A 215 -15.63 18.10 -11.77
C ARG A 215 -15.34 16.91 -10.87
N LEU A 216 -14.75 17.13 -9.69
CA LEU A 216 -14.47 16.08 -8.70
C LEU A 216 -15.76 15.40 -8.20
N ALA A 217 -16.86 16.15 -8.02
CA ALA A 217 -18.16 15.58 -7.64
C ALA A 217 -18.70 14.59 -8.69
N ARG A 218 -18.44 14.82 -9.97
CA ARG A 218 -18.87 13.91 -11.07
C ARG A 218 -18.01 12.66 -11.16
N GLN A 219 -16.75 12.73 -10.78
CA GLN A 219 -15.80 11.63 -10.81
C GLN A 219 -15.04 11.55 -9.47
N PRO A 220 -15.66 10.97 -8.42
CA PRO A 220 -15.09 10.95 -7.08
C PRO A 220 -13.95 9.93 -6.95
N ARG A 221 -13.00 9.98 -7.87
CA ARG A 221 -11.84 9.09 -7.95
C ARG A 221 -10.57 9.90 -8.21
N LEU A 222 -9.54 9.57 -7.46
CA LEU A 222 -8.19 10.06 -7.73
C LEU A 222 -7.60 9.23 -8.86
N THR A 223 -7.25 9.88 -9.96
CA THR A 223 -6.63 9.25 -11.13
C THR A 223 -5.21 8.78 -10.81
N THR A 224 -4.69 7.89 -11.65
CA THR A 224 -3.29 7.48 -11.60
C THR A 224 -2.39 8.72 -11.77
N ALA A 225 -1.37 8.84 -10.91
CA ALA A 225 -0.39 9.90 -11.05
C ALA A 225 0.69 9.47 -12.03
N GLN A 226 0.93 10.26 -13.05
CA GLN A 226 2.07 10.04 -13.96
C GLN A 226 3.40 10.31 -13.25
N MET A 227 3.44 11.33 -12.39
CA MET A 227 4.62 11.66 -11.57
C MET A 227 4.16 11.97 -10.14
N GLY A 228 3.66 10.97 -9.43
CA GLY A 228 3.21 11.14 -8.05
C GLY A 228 4.38 11.44 -7.11
N ARG A 229 4.16 12.37 -6.17
CA ARG A 229 5.14 12.71 -5.12
C ARG A 229 5.43 11.52 -4.20
N ARG A 230 4.45 10.64 -4.01
CA ARG A 230 4.58 9.44 -3.17
C ARG A 230 5.09 8.29 -4.01
N ARG A 231 6.31 7.86 -3.71
CA ARG A 231 7.00 6.82 -4.47
C ARG A 231 7.45 5.70 -3.57
N LEU A 232 7.57 4.51 -4.15
CA LEU A 232 8.08 3.30 -3.52
C LEU A 232 9.42 2.98 -4.17
N LEU A 233 10.49 3.02 -3.40
CA LEU A 233 11.80 2.58 -3.87
C LEU A 233 11.81 1.06 -3.97
N LEU A 234 11.94 0.53 -5.17
CA LEU A 234 12.06 -0.91 -5.42
C LEU A 234 13.52 -1.38 -5.31
N GLY A 235 14.45 -0.54 -5.76
CA GLY A 235 15.86 -0.87 -5.77
C GLY A 235 16.69 0.07 -6.66
N HIS A 236 17.84 -0.42 -7.11
CA HIS A 236 18.76 0.36 -7.93
C HIS A 236 19.21 -0.45 -9.15
N GLN A 237 19.32 0.19 -10.30
CA GLN A 237 19.96 -0.37 -11.49
C GLN A 237 21.47 -0.54 -11.27
N HIS A 238 22.14 -1.30 -12.12
CA HIS A 238 23.61 -1.48 -12.03
C HIS A 238 24.40 -0.17 -12.21
N ASN A 239 23.81 0.83 -12.85
CA ASN A 239 24.39 2.18 -12.99
C ASN A 239 24.17 3.06 -11.75
N GLY A 240 23.51 2.55 -10.70
CA GLY A 240 23.21 3.26 -9.47
C GLY A 240 21.90 4.08 -9.50
N GLU A 241 21.20 4.16 -10.63
CA GLU A 241 19.92 4.86 -10.72
C GLU A 241 18.85 4.14 -9.90
N ALA A 242 18.07 4.91 -9.12
CA ALA A 242 16.96 4.39 -8.36
C ALA A 242 15.80 3.95 -9.29
N VAL A 243 15.20 2.81 -8.96
CA VAL A 243 13.97 2.34 -9.59
C VAL A 243 12.87 2.47 -8.54
N ASP A 244 11.97 3.40 -8.78
CA ASP A 244 10.86 3.69 -7.88
C ASP A 244 9.53 3.77 -8.65
N LEU A 245 8.42 3.56 -7.95
CA LEU A 245 7.05 3.57 -8.52
C LEU A 245 6.17 4.59 -7.80
N ALA A 246 5.35 5.32 -8.56
CA ALA A 246 4.27 6.10 -7.99
C ALA A 246 3.18 5.19 -7.39
N VAL A 247 2.69 5.55 -6.20
CA VAL A 247 1.73 4.71 -5.43
C VAL A 247 0.30 4.81 -5.95
N ARG A 248 -0.11 6.02 -6.35
CA ARG A 248 -1.52 6.36 -6.59
C ARG A 248 -2.11 5.65 -7.80
N GLY A 249 -3.28 5.03 -7.60
CA GLY A 249 -4.11 4.49 -8.68
C GLY A 249 -3.56 3.25 -9.37
N ARG A 250 -2.58 2.52 -8.78
CA ARG A 250 -1.93 1.36 -9.40
C ARG A 250 -2.23 0.06 -8.68
N THR A 251 -2.37 -0.99 -9.49
CA THR A 251 -2.34 -2.38 -9.07
C THR A 251 -0.96 -2.94 -9.38
N LEU A 252 -0.36 -3.68 -8.46
CA LEU A 252 0.94 -4.32 -8.64
C LEU A 252 0.75 -5.82 -8.80
N LEU A 253 1.42 -6.40 -9.79
CA LEU A 253 1.54 -7.85 -9.98
C LEU A 253 3.01 -8.22 -9.81
N ILE A 254 3.32 -8.97 -8.76
CA ILE A 254 4.66 -9.48 -8.46
C ILE A 254 4.70 -10.96 -8.83
N ALA A 255 5.49 -11.29 -9.82
CA ALA A 255 5.57 -12.63 -10.40
C ALA A 255 6.99 -13.22 -10.33
N GLY A 256 7.10 -14.53 -10.47
CA GLY A 256 8.35 -15.28 -10.53
C GLY A 256 8.28 -16.60 -9.80
N GLU A 257 9.26 -17.46 -10.00
CA GLU A 257 9.29 -18.80 -9.41
C GLU A 257 9.42 -18.80 -7.87
N PRO A 258 9.10 -19.90 -7.20
CA PRO A 258 9.24 -20.02 -5.75
C PRO A 258 10.67 -19.75 -5.26
N GLY A 259 10.81 -19.01 -4.15
CA GLY A 259 12.11 -18.76 -3.51
C GLY A 259 12.96 -17.64 -4.13
N THR A 260 12.44 -16.90 -5.12
CA THR A 260 13.17 -15.87 -5.87
C THR A 260 13.04 -14.45 -5.31
N GLY A 261 12.42 -14.25 -4.15
CA GLY A 261 12.35 -12.94 -3.50
C GLY A 261 11.01 -12.20 -3.67
N LYS A 262 9.95 -12.82 -4.22
CA LYS A 262 8.62 -12.18 -4.35
C LYS A 262 8.07 -11.65 -3.01
N SER A 263 8.02 -12.48 -1.98
CA SER A 263 7.53 -12.06 -0.65
C SER A 263 8.47 -11.05 0.01
N TRP A 264 9.78 -11.07 -0.31
CA TRP A 264 10.70 -10.00 0.08
C TRP A 264 10.28 -8.67 -0.52
N LEU A 265 10.11 -8.61 -1.84
CA LEU A 265 9.72 -7.40 -2.55
C LEU A 265 8.32 -6.91 -2.12
N ALA A 266 7.35 -7.82 -2.00
CA ALA A 266 6.02 -7.48 -1.54
C ALA A 266 6.04 -6.89 -0.11
N GLY A 267 6.83 -7.48 0.79
CA GLY A 267 7.04 -6.96 2.13
C GLY A 267 7.73 -5.60 2.14
N LEU A 268 8.74 -5.37 1.30
CA LEU A 268 9.39 -4.06 1.12
C LEU A 268 8.38 -2.98 0.69
N ILE A 269 7.49 -3.32 -0.24
CA ILE A 269 6.44 -2.41 -0.70
C ILE A 269 5.44 -2.12 0.42
N CYS A 270 4.98 -3.14 1.15
CA CYS A 270 4.08 -2.96 2.29
C CYS A 270 4.69 -2.09 3.38
N GLU A 271 5.94 -2.33 3.73
CA GLU A 271 6.71 -1.56 4.72
C GLU A 271 6.74 -0.07 4.37
N GLN A 272 7.11 0.27 3.14
CA GLN A 272 7.14 1.65 2.69
C GLN A 272 5.76 2.30 2.66
N LEU A 273 4.72 1.56 2.25
CA LEU A 273 3.34 2.04 2.27
C LEU A 273 2.87 2.34 3.69
N ILE A 274 3.12 1.44 4.64
CA ILE A 274 2.76 1.61 6.05
C ILE A 274 3.48 2.84 6.63
N LEU A 275 4.77 2.97 6.39
CA LEU A 275 5.57 4.11 6.88
C LEU A 275 5.16 5.44 6.24
N GLN A 276 4.57 5.42 5.03
CA GLN A 276 3.96 6.60 4.40
C GLN A 276 2.51 6.83 4.88
N GLY A 277 1.98 6.04 5.81
CA GLY A 277 0.64 6.21 6.41
C GLY A 277 -0.51 5.60 5.62
N TYR A 278 -0.24 4.71 4.65
CA TYR A 278 -1.30 3.97 3.97
C TYR A 278 -1.82 2.83 4.84
N CYS A 279 -3.14 2.67 4.88
CA CYS A 279 -3.82 1.54 5.51
C CYS A 279 -3.83 0.34 4.54
N LEU A 280 -3.33 -0.80 4.99
CA LEU A 280 -3.26 -2.04 4.21
C LEU A 280 -4.12 -3.15 4.84
N CYS A 281 -4.68 -4.00 3.97
CA CYS A 281 -5.17 -5.33 4.36
C CYS A 281 -4.31 -6.36 3.63
N ILE A 282 -3.55 -7.14 4.38
CA ILE A 282 -2.62 -8.15 3.86
C ILE A 282 -3.25 -9.51 4.13
N VAL A 283 -3.65 -10.21 3.07
CA VAL A 283 -4.10 -11.61 3.15
C VAL A 283 -2.89 -12.49 2.98
N ASP A 284 -2.48 -13.12 4.07
CA ASP A 284 -1.24 -13.88 4.21
C ASP A 284 -1.55 -15.38 4.39
N PRO A 285 -1.55 -16.17 3.31
CA PRO A 285 -1.84 -17.59 3.42
C PRO A 285 -0.76 -18.39 4.14
N GLU A 286 0.46 -17.88 4.21
CA GLU A 286 1.64 -18.65 4.62
C GLU A 286 2.35 -18.10 5.86
N GLY A 287 1.98 -16.90 6.35
CA GLY A 287 2.60 -16.26 7.52
C GLY A 287 3.87 -15.45 7.21
N ASP A 288 4.11 -15.11 5.95
CA ASP A 288 5.32 -14.42 5.48
C ASP A 288 5.40 -12.94 5.95
N TYR A 289 4.28 -12.33 6.35
CA TYR A 289 4.16 -10.89 6.65
C TYR A 289 4.05 -10.56 8.14
N ARG A 290 4.15 -11.53 9.05
CA ARG A 290 4.09 -11.30 10.51
C ARG A 290 5.12 -10.28 11.01
N ALA A 291 6.31 -10.24 10.41
CA ALA A 291 7.36 -9.31 10.80
C ALA A 291 6.98 -7.82 10.66
N LEU A 292 5.96 -7.51 9.85
CA LEU A 292 5.41 -6.16 9.71
C LEU A 292 4.75 -5.65 11.00
N GLU A 293 4.40 -6.51 11.96
CA GLU A 293 3.86 -6.12 13.27
C GLU A 293 4.83 -5.24 14.08
N SER A 294 6.12 -5.28 13.76
CA SER A 294 7.12 -4.37 14.35
C SER A 294 6.95 -2.91 13.89
N LEU A 295 6.18 -2.65 12.84
CA LEU A 295 5.90 -1.31 12.35
C LEU A 295 4.72 -0.67 13.09
N PRO A 296 4.67 0.69 13.14
CA PRO A 296 3.55 1.40 13.78
C PRO A 296 2.20 1.03 13.19
N ALA A 297 1.20 0.86 14.05
CA ALA A 297 -0.20 0.66 13.67
C ALA A 297 -0.46 -0.56 12.75
N VAL A 298 0.36 -1.59 12.85
CA VAL A 298 0.15 -2.90 12.24
C VAL A 298 -0.35 -3.88 13.29
N THR A 299 -1.37 -4.66 12.93
CA THR A 299 -1.92 -5.73 13.78
C THR A 299 -1.98 -7.02 12.97
N VAL A 300 -1.47 -8.11 13.55
CA VAL A 300 -1.59 -9.45 12.98
C VAL A 300 -2.78 -10.16 13.63
N LEU A 301 -3.68 -10.70 12.81
CA LEU A 301 -4.86 -11.46 13.24
C LEU A 301 -4.82 -12.85 12.59
N GLY A 302 -5.18 -13.87 13.33
CA GLY A 302 -5.09 -15.27 12.87
C GLY A 302 -3.81 -15.96 13.32
N GLY A 303 -3.28 -16.88 12.52
CA GLY A 303 -2.13 -17.71 12.89
C GLY A 303 -2.51 -18.74 13.93
N ASP A 304 -1.99 -18.64 15.16
CA ASP A 304 -2.35 -19.55 16.25
C ASP A 304 -3.75 -19.30 16.81
N ASP A 305 -4.32 -18.11 16.56
CA ASP A 305 -5.71 -17.77 16.85
C ASP A 305 -6.61 -18.04 15.62
N PRO A 306 -7.93 -18.20 15.80
CA PRO A 306 -8.85 -18.27 14.68
C PRO A 306 -8.78 -17.00 13.81
N PRO A 307 -8.95 -17.13 12.47
CA PRO A 307 -8.95 -15.96 11.60
C PRO A 307 -10.13 -15.03 11.96
N PRO A 308 -9.97 -13.70 11.83
CA PRO A 308 -11.00 -12.75 12.19
C PRO A 308 -12.25 -12.94 11.32
N ARG A 309 -13.42 -12.80 11.91
CA ARG A 309 -14.65 -12.73 11.11
C ARG A 309 -14.63 -11.49 10.23
N ALA A 310 -15.19 -11.57 9.03
CA ALA A 310 -15.22 -10.44 8.10
C ALA A 310 -15.75 -9.13 8.74
N ARG A 311 -16.76 -9.21 9.62
CA ARG A 311 -17.31 -8.05 10.34
C ARG A 311 -16.28 -7.40 11.27
N GLU A 312 -15.49 -8.18 11.97
CA GLU A 312 -14.46 -7.73 12.91
C GLU A 312 -13.32 -7.05 12.14
N LEU A 313 -12.86 -7.70 11.06
CA LEU A 313 -11.85 -7.15 10.17
C LEU A 313 -12.30 -5.82 9.55
N LEU A 314 -13.50 -5.75 8.99
CA LEU A 314 -14.02 -4.52 8.41
C LEU A 314 -14.25 -3.42 9.45
N HIS A 315 -14.54 -3.78 10.71
CA HIS A 315 -14.64 -2.81 11.80
C HIS A 315 -13.26 -2.18 12.12
N ALA A 316 -12.22 -2.98 12.21
CA ALA A 316 -10.85 -2.52 12.44
C ALA A 316 -10.33 -1.67 11.28
N LEU A 317 -10.59 -2.08 10.03
CA LEU A 317 -10.21 -1.34 8.81
C LEU A 317 -10.98 0.00 8.62
N ARG A 318 -11.92 0.36 9.49
CA ARG A 318 -12.51 1.72 9.51
C ARG A 318 -11.56 2.78 10.04
N HIS A 319 -10.49 2.37 10.70
CA HIS A 319 -9.44 3.27 11.18
C HIS A 319 -8.42 3.46 10.05
N PRO A 320 -8.26 4.69 9.54
CA PRO A 320 -7.47 4.95 8.33
C PRO A 320 -5.95 4.79 8.52
N ASP A 321 -5.51 4.69 9.75
CA ASP A 321 -4.12 4.55 10.20
C ASP A 321 -3.74 3.11 10.58
N VAL A 322 -4.69 2.15 10.56
CA VAL A 322 -4.44 0.76 10.96
C VAL A 322 -4.26 -0.13 9.75
N SER A 323 -3.16 -0.85 9.69
CA SER A 323 -2.91 -1.92 8.73
C SER A 323 -3.09 -3.29 9.39
N ILE A 324 -3.67 -4.24 8.69
CA ILE A 324 -3.98 -5.57 9.22
C ILE A 324 -3.37 -6.65 8.34
N VAL A 325 -2.63 -7.55 8.98
CA VAL A 325 -2.18 -8.81 8.40
C VAL A 325 -3.16 -9.90 8.85
N VAL A 326 -3.80 -10.56 7.91
CA VAL A 326 -4.68 -11.71 8.14
C VAL A 326 -3.88 -12.97 7.86
N ASP A 327 -3.36 -13.56 8.92
CA ASP A 327 -2.54 -14.77 8.86
C ASP A 327 -3.41 -16.01 8.82
N LEU A 328 -3.39 -16.70 7.68
CA LEU A 328 -4.15 -17.91 7.42
C LEU A 328 -3.26 -19.17 7.43
N SER A 329 -2.01 -19.06 7.88
CA SER A 329 -0.99 -20.13 7.75
C SER A 329 -1.38 -21.45 8.40
N LYS A 330 -2.22 -21.42 9.44
CA LYS A 330 -2.69 -22.62 10.15
C LYS A 330 -3.93 -23.28 9.57
N LEU A 331 -4.58 -22.63 8.60
CA LEU A 331 -5.75 -23.19 7.91
C LEU A 331 -5.35 -24.17 6.82
N SER A 332 -6.20 -25.15 6.55
CA SER A 332 -6.07 -26.00 5.37
C SER A 332 -6.28 -25.20 4.07
N SER A 333 -5.79 -25.70 2.94
CA SER A 333 -5.95 -25.02 1.64
C SER A 333 -7.42 -24.79 1.27
N HIS A 334 -8.33 -25.69 1.68
CA HIS A 334 -9.77 -25.54 1.46
C HIS A 334 -10.36 -24.40 2.30
N GLU A 335 -9.99 -24.34 3.59
CA GLU A 335 -10.45 -23.30 4.51
C GLU A 335 -9.91 -21.92 4.11
N LYS A 336 -8.62 -21.83 3.71
CA LYS A 336 -8.02 -20.59 3.17
C LYS A 336 -8.83 -20.06 2.01
N ARG A 337 -9.15 -20.91 1.03
CA ARG A 337 -9.93 -20.54 -0.15
C ARG A 337 -11.32 -20.08 0.24
N HIS A 338 -12.06 -20.86 1.03
CA HIS A 338 -13.40 -20.51 1.48
C HIS A 338 -13.43 -19.17 2.22
N TYR A 339 -12.46 -18.94 3.10
CA TYR A 339 -12.32 -17.67 3.83
C TYR A 339 -12.09 -16.50 2.89
N VAL A 340 -11.14 -16.60 1.98
CA VAL A 340 -10.77 -15.51 1.05
C VAL A 340 -11.90 -15.23 0.05
N ASP A 341 -12.54 -16.26 -0.50
CA ASP A 341 -13.68 -16.13 -1.42
C ASP A 341 -14.86 -15.39 -0.75
N SER A 342 -15.08 -15.61 0.54
CA SER A 342 -16.12 -14.88 1.31
C SER A 342 -15.69 -13.45 1.65
N LEU A 343 -14.40 -13.20 1.86
CA LEU A 343 -13.86 -11.92 2.33
C LEU A 343 -13.69 -10.89 1.21
N LEU A 344 -13.14 -11.29 0.05
CA LEU A 344 -12.79 -10.35 -1.03
C LEU A 344 -13.95 -9.50 -1.53
N PRO A 345 -15.16 -10.02 -1.78
CA PRO A 345 -16.31 -9.19 -2.19
C PRO A 345 -16.72 -8.17 -1.13
N LEU A 346 -16.60 -8.53 0.15
CA LEU A 346 -16.92 -7.64 1.27
C LEU A 346 -15.89 -6.51 1.41
N LEU A 347 -14.60 -6.84 1.23
CA LEU A 347 -13.52 -5.84 1.17
C LEU A 347 -13.71 -4.90 -0.02
N ALA A 348 -14.05 -5.40 -1.20
CA ALA A 348 -14.30 -4.59 -2.38
C ALA A 348 -15.48 -3.61 -2.14
N ALA A 349 -16.60 -4.10 -1.61
CA ALA A 349 -17.75 -3.27 -1.26
C ALA A 349 -17.41 -2.23 -0.17
N PHE A 350 -16.63 -2.61 0.82
CA PHE A 350 -16.16 -1.71 1.87
C PHE A 350 -15.27 -0.60 1.31
N ARG A 351 -14.30 -0.93 0.44
CA ARG A 351 -13.43 0.05 -0.26
C ARG A 351 -14.22 1.02 -1.12
N ARG A 352 -15.22 0.55 -1.86
CA ARG A 352 -16.10 1.44 -2.66
C ARG A 352 -16.80 2.47 -1.79
N ARG A 353 -17.18 2.10 -0.58
CA ARG A 353 -17.88 2.98 0.35
C ARG A 353 -16.94 3.93 1.09
N THR A 354 -15.82 3.44 1.62
CA THR A 354 -14.96 4.18 2.55
C THR A 354 -13.66 4.69 1.92
N GLY A 355 -13.16 4.06 0.86
CA GLY A 355 -11.82 4.26 0.33
C GLY A 355 -10.73 3.45 1.06
N LEU A 356 -11.11 2.69 2.09
CA LEU A 356 -10.20 1.89 2.93
C LEU A 356 -10.45 0.38 2.75
N PRO A 357 -9.43 -0.46 2.90
CA PRO A 357 -8.01 -0.12 2.97
C PRO A 357 -7.51 0.47 1.65
N HIS A 358 -6.45 1.27 1.69
CA HIS A 358 -5.87 1.87 0.47
C HIS A 358 -5.32 0.81 -0.47
N LYS A 359 -4.67 -0.20 0.10
CA LYS A 359 -4.11 -1.33 -0.65
C LYS A 359 -4.56 -2.66 -0.02
N ILE A 360 -4.79 -3.65 -0.89
CA ILE A 360 -5.03 -5.03 -0.50
C ILE A 360 -3.91 -5.87 -1.10
N LEU A 361 -3.08 -6.46 -0.25
CA LEU A 361 -2.14 -7.48 -0.68
C LEU A 361 -2.81 -8.84 -0.61
N LEU A 362 -2.69 -9.61 -1.68
CA LEU A 362 -3.09 -10.99 -1.77
C LEU A 362 -1.87 -11.82 -2.18
N ASP A 363 -1.28 -12.51 -1.23
CA ASP A 363 -0.19 -13.43 -1.52
C ASP A 363 -0.75 -14.75 -2.05
N GLU A 364 0.04 -15.46 -2.85
CA GLU A 364 -0.37 -16.67 -3.59
C GLU A 364 -1.69 -16.48 -4.36
N ALA A 365 -1.81 -15.32 -5.03
CA ALA A 365 -3.04 -14.87 -5.68
C ALA A 365 -3.66 -15.89 -6.65
N HIS A 366 -2.85 -16.77 -7.26
CA HIS A 366 -3.32 -17.83 -8.15
C HIS A 366 -4.24 -18.87 -7.48
N TYR A 367 -4.19 -19.01 -6.14
CA TYR A 367 -5.13 -19.89 -5.43
C TYR A 367 -6.56 -19.35 -5.41
N PHE A 368 -6.70 -18.03 -5.39
CA PHE A 368 -7.94 -17.33 -5.15
C PHE A 368 -8.52 -16.69 -6.40
N LEU A 369 -7.69 -16.43 -7.41
CA LEU A 369 -8.04 -15.63 -8.58
C LEU A 369 -7.90 -16.43 -9.90
N ALA A 370 -7.95 -17.75 -9.83
CA ALA A 370 -7.97 -18.62 -11.01
C ALA A 370 -9.41 -18.81 -11.53
N GLY A 371 -9.59 -18.64 -12.84
CA GLY A 371 -10.87 -18.90 -13.53
C GLY A 371 -11.86 -17.74 -13.56
N ASN A 372 -12.94 -17.93 -14.35
CA ASN A 372 -13.92 -16.86 -14.67
C ASN A 372 -14.80 -16.42 -13.48
N GLU A 373 -14.92 -17.22 -12.43
CA GLU A 373 -15.73 -16.89 -11.25
C GLU A 373 -15.07 -15.80 -10.38
N SER A 374 -13.76 -15.63 -10.49
CA SER A 374 -12.98 -14.65 -9.72
C SER A 374 -13.19 -13.20 -10.15
N ARG A 375 -13.84 -12.93 -11.29
CA ARG A 375 -14.14 -11.56 -11.76
C ARG A 375 -14.96 -10.72 -10.77
N GLN A 376 -15.77 -11.36 -9.93
CA GLN A 376 -16.59 -10.66 -8.92
C GLN A 376 -15.84 -10.42 -7.61
N SER A 377 -14.70 -11.06 -7.42
CA SER A 377 -13.92 -11.01 -6.17
C SER A 377 -13.04 -9.78 -6.05
N ILE A 378 -12.62 -9.17 -7.17
CA ILE A 378 -11.74 -7.99 -7.21
C ILE A 378 -12.44 -6.82 -7.90
N ASP A 379 -12.34 -5.64 -7.30
CA ASP A 379 -12.75 -4.40 -7.91
C ASP A 379 -11.61 -3.79 -8.74
N THR A 380 -11.57 -4.11 -10.02
CA THR A 380 -10.56 -3.59 -10.95
C THR A 380 -10.71 -2.08 -11.21
N GLU A 381 -11.88 -1.49 -10.93
CA GLU A 381 -12.09 -0.06 -11.13
C GLU A 381 -11.45 0.82 -10.06
N LEU A 382 -11.28 0.31 -8.83
CA LEU A 382 -10.65 1.08 -7.75
C LEU A 382 -9.13 0.95 -7.69
N ALA A 383 -8.53 0.06 -8.46
CA ALA A 383 -7.10 -0.25 -8.41
C ALA A 383 -6.57 -0.53 -6.98
N GLY A 384 -5.27 -0.63 -6.79
CA GLY A 384 -4.68 -0.70 -5.44
C GLY A 384 -4.59 -2.10 -4.86
N TYR A 385 -4.54 -3.11 -5.69
CA TYR A 385 -4.17 -4.46 -5.28
C TYR A 385 -2.66 -4.68 -5.42
N ILE A 386 -2.11 -5.51 -4.56
CA ILE A 386 -0.75 -6.05 -4.65
C ILE A 386 -0.92 -7.56 -4.73
N LEU A 387 -0.78 -8.10 -5.93
CA LEU A 387 -0.97 -9.52 -6.21
C LEU A 387 0.39 -10.19 -6.31
N VAL A 388 0.63 -11.20 -5.49
CA VAL A 388 1.88 -11.96 -5.51
C VAL A 388 1.57 -13.36 -6.00
N THR A 389 2.27 -13.85 -7.02
CA THR A 389 2.01 -15.16 -7.61
C THR A 389 3.26 -15.76 -8.24
N TYR A 390 3.34 -17.08 -8.28
CA TYR A 390 4.29 -17.82 -9.14
C TYR A 390 3.64 -18.39 -10.40
N ARG A 391 2.31 -18.21 -10.57
CA ARG A 391 1.54 -18.66 -11.74
C ARG A 391 0.71 -17.53 -12.34
N VAL A 392 1.35 -16.73 -13.15
CA VAL A 392 0.69 -15.62 -13.86
C VAL A 392 -0.30 -16.16 -14.89
N SER A 393 0.03 -17.27 -15.54
CA SER A 393 -0.80 -17.92 -16.57
C SER A 393 -2.19 -18.32 -16.05
N SER A 394 -2.29 -18.69 -14.76
CA SER A 394 -3.55 -19.13 -14.14
C SER A 394 -4.47 -18.00 -13.67
N LEU A 395 -3.96 -16.76 -13.56
CA LEU A 395 -4.78 -15.60 -13.17
C LEU A 395 -5.79 -15.23 -14.27
N ASP A 396 -6.97 -14.75 -13.86
CA ASP A 396 -7.98 -14.25 -14.81
C ASP A 396 -7.39 -13.17 -15.73
N PRO A 397 -7.60 -13.26 -17.06
CA PRO A 397 -7.07 -12.30 -18.02
C PRO A 397 -7.51 -10.85 -17.75
N SER A 398 -8.69 -10.61 -17.18
CA SER A 398 -9.17 -9.26 -16.84
C SER A 398 -8.32 -8.60 -15.75
N ILE A 399 -7.78 -9.38 -14.82
CA ILE A 399 -6.91 -8.92 -13.75
C ILE A 399 -5.51 -8.66 -14.28
N ARG A 400 -4.93 -9.62 -15.02
CA ARG A 400 -3.60 -9.47 -15.63
C ARG A 400 -3.52 -8.27 -16.56
N ASN A 401 -4.62 -8.00 -17.22
CA ASN A 401 -4.72 -7.09 -18.35
C ASN A 401 -5.33 -5.73 -17.99
N ALA A 402 -5.60 -5.44 -16.72
CA ALA A 402 -6.06 -4.13 -16.32
C ALA A 402 -5.02 -3.05 -16.65
N SER A 403 -5.48 -1.90 -17.13
CA SER A 403 -4.62 -0.81 -17.64
C SER A 403 -3.74 -0.17 -16.56
N ASP A 404 -4.13 -0.31 -15.30
CA ASP A 404 -3.41 0.20 -14.13
C ASP A 404 -2.43 -0.81 -13.51
N THR A 405 -2.32 -2.02 -14.10
CA THR A 405 -1.47 -3.09 -13.58
C THR A 405 -0.02 -2.89 -13.99
N VAL A 406 0.82 -2.70 -12.99
CA VAL A 406 2.28 -2.66 -13.11
C VAL A 406 2.85 -4.03 -12.75
N VAL A 407 3.63 -4.63 -13.63
CA VAL A 407 4.18 -5.97 -13.45
C VAL A 407 5.65 -5.90 -13.07
N ILE A 408 6.00 -6.56 -11.97
CA ILE A 408 7.38 -6.72 -11.50
C ILE A 408 7.68 -8.22 -11.47
N VAL A 409 8.76 -8.62 -12.11
CA VAL A 409 9.16 -10.02 -12.24
C VAL A 409 10.44 -10.24 -11.46
N THR A 410 10.43 -11.22 -10.56
CA THR A 410 11.63 -11.85 -10.05
C THR A 410 12.04 -12.98 -11.01
N ARG A 411 13.06 -13.78 -10.68
CA ARG A 411 13.50 -14.87 -11.58
C ARG A 411 12.34 -15.78 -12.02
N GLU A 412 12.29 -16.11 -13.32
CA GLU A 412 11.32 -17.04 -13.91
C GLU A 412 11.97 -17.85 -15.03
N THR A 413 11.96 -19.17 -14.91
CA THR A 413 12.56 -20.10 -15.87
C THR A 413 11.53 -21.04 -16.51
N ASP A 414 10.27 -21.08 -16.02
CA ASP A 414 9.20 -21.86 -16.65
C ASP A 414 8.80 -21.24 -17.99
N PRO A 415 8.91 -21.96 -19.13
CA PRO A 415 8.58 -21.41 -20.43
C PRO A 415 7.14 -20.89 -20.54
N ASN A 416 6.17 -21.56 -19.93
CA ASN A 416 4.76 -21.18 -20.00
C ASN A 416 4.50 -19.87 -19.22
N GLU A 417 5.12 -19.72 -18.05
CA GLU A 417 5.01 -18.49 -17.26
C GLU A 417 5.80 -17.36 -17.92
N ALA A 418 6.98 -17.63 -18.45
CA ALA A 418 7.75 -16.65 -19.22
C ALA A 418 6.97 -16.15 -20.45
N ASP A 419 6.25 -17.01 -21.17
CA ASP A 419 5.41 -16.62 -22.30
C ASP A 419 4.21 -15.77 -21.84
N ALA A 420 3.58 -16.10 -20.72
CA ALA A 420 2.53 -15.29 -20.14
C ALA A 420 3.03 -13.87 -19.75
N LEU A 421 4.24 -13.78 -19.22
CA LEU A 421 4.89 -12.50 -18.89
C LEU A 421 5.28 -11.71 -20.14
N ARG A 422 5.81 -12.37 -21.17
CA ARG A 422 6.11 -11.74 -22.48
C ARG A 422 4.86 -11.17 -23.13
N ALA A 423 3.73 -11.88 -23.04
CA ALA A 423 2.44 -11.38 -23.55
C ALA A 423 2.02 -10.06 -22.87
N LEU A 424 2.37 -9.85 -21.59
CA LEU A 424 2.12 -8.58 -20.89
C LEU A 424 3.07 -7.46 -21.35
N CYS A 425 4.28 -7.77 -21.78
CA CYS A 425 5.23 -6.80 -22.32
C CYS A 425 4.76 -6.24 -23.68
N HIS A 426 4.26 -7.07 -24.58
CA HIS A 426 3.87 -6.67 -25.94
C HIS A 426 2.73 -5.65 -26.02
N ARG A 427 2.03 -5.39 -24.95
CA ARG A 427 0.97 -4.39 -24.89
C ARG A 427 1.47 -2.95 -24.90
N SER A 428 2.74 -2.75 -24.55
CA SER A 428 3.32 -1.40 -24.37
C SER A 428 4.41 -1.05 -25.37
N SER A 429 4.93 -2.00 -26.13
CA SER A 429 6.05 -1.76 -27.07
C SER A 429 5.89 -2.52 -28.38
N SER A 430 6.18 -1.81 -29.47
CA SER A 430 6.21 -2.34 -30.84
C SER A 430 7.50 -3.12 -31.19
N THR A 431 8.34 -3.48 -30.23
CA THR A 431 9.65 -4.10 -30.48
C THR A 431 9.62 -5.61 -30.31
N SER A 432 10.01 -6.30 -31.33
CA SER A 432 9.78 -7.69 -31.66
C SER A 432 10.70 -8.74 -31.02
N THR A 433 11.63 -8.39 -30.14
CA THR A 433 12.51 -9.39 -29.49
C THR A 433 12.83 -8.94 -28.08
N LEU A 434 12.04 -9.40 -27.12
CA LEU A 434 12.42 -9.30 -25.72
C LEU A 434 13.47 -10.40 -25.45
N PRO A 435 14.68 -10.05 -24.95
CA PRO A 435 15.65 -11.03 -24.53
C PRO A 435 15.08 -11.90 -23.41
N ASP A 436 15.60 -13.10 -23.25
CA ASP A 436 15.21 -14.02 -22.16
C ASP A 436 15.82 -13.54 -20.82
N VAL A 437 15.36 -12.37 -20.38
CA VAL A 437 15.90 -11.67 -19.21
C VAL A 437 15.47 -12.35 -17.92
N PHE A 438 14.31 -13.02 -17.92
CA PHE A 438 13.69 -13.49 -16.67
C PHE A 438 14.46 -14.64 -16.03
N GLY A 439 14.98 -15.56 -16.83
CA GLY A 439 15.78 -16.69 -16.36
C GLY A 439 17.17 -16.31 -15.83
N GLU A 440 17.68 -15.15 -16.25
CA GLU A 440 19.01 -14.65 -15.87
C GLU A 440 19.02 -13.82 -14.58
N LEU A 441 17.84 -13.45 -14.05
CA LEU A 441 17.76 -12.65 -12.83
C LEU A 441 18.34 -13.42 -11.63
N ALA A 442 19.19 -12.76 -10.85
CA ALA A 442 19.64 -13.29 -9.58
C ALA A 442 18.50 -13.26 -8.54
N THR A 443 18.61 -14.01 -7.45
CA THR A 443 17.59 -14.05 -6.38
C THR A 443 17.38 -12.73 -5.65
N THR A 444 18.31 -11.78 -5.82
CA THR A 444 18.25 -10.43 -5.26
C THR A 444 17.90 -9.38 -6.30
N GLU A 445 17.59 -9.79 -7.52
CA GLU A 445 17.22 -8.92 -8.63
C GLU A 445 15.76 -9.07 -9.01
N ALA A 446 15.23 -8.02 -9.62
CA ALA A 446 13.91 -8.02 -10.24
C ALA A 446 13.92 -7.19 -11.53
N ALA A 447 12.88 -7.33 -12.31
CA ALA A 447 12.66 -6.58 -13.53
C ALA A 447 11.28 -5.91 -13.50
N LEU A 448 11.22 -4.62 -13.80
CA LEU A 448 9.99 -3.87 -14.02
C LEU A 448 9.64 -3.93 -15.50
N LEU A 449 8.42 -4.37 -15.82
CA LEU A 449 7.99 -4.54 -17.21
C LEU A 449 7.60 -3.21 -17.88
N PRO A 450 7.66 -3.15 -19.22
CA PRO A 450 7.46 -1.93 -20.03
C PRO A 450 6.09 -1.24 -19.85
N GLY A 451 5.07 -1.94 -19.31
CA GLY A 451 3.75 -1.38 -19.02
C GLY A 451 3.75 -0.28 -17.95
N ALA A 452 4.79 -0.21 -17.13
CA ALA A 452 4.98 0.90 -16.20
C ALA A 452 5.55 2.12 -16.94
N GLU A 453 5.02 3.31 -16.65
CA GLU A 453 5.53 4.56 -17.25
C GLU A 453 7.00 4.80 -16.90
N GLU A 454 7.39 4.44 -15.68
CA GLU A 454 8.76 4.53 -15.19
C GLU A 454 9.75 3.68 -16.02
N ALA A 455 9.26 2.61 -16.60
CA ALA A 455 10.04 1.72 -17.48
C ALA A 455 10.29 2.31 -18.87
N ARG A 456 9.59 3.39 -19.24
CA ARG A 456 9.76 4.09 -20.54
C ARG A 456 9.74 3.17 -21.76
N GLY A 457 8.90 2.12 -21.70
CA GLY A 457 8.77 1.13 -22.77
C GLY A 457 9.90 0.09 -22.82
N GLN A 458 10.76 0.01 -21.81
CA GLN A 458 11.86 -0.96 -21.70
C GLN A 458 11.69 -1.83 -20.46
N ILE A 459 12.40 -2.97 -20.40
CA ILE A 459 12.53 -3.74 -19.16
C ILE A 459 13.61 -3.09 -18.30
N LEU A 460 13.25 -2.63 -17.09
CA LEU A 460 14.23 -2.11 -16.13
C LEU A 460 14.63 -3.23 -15.17
N ARG A 461 15.88 -3.68 -15.26
CA ARG A 461 16.48 -4.64 -14.32
C ARG A 461 17.12 -3.89 -13.15
N PHE A 462 16.89 -4.34 -11.93
CA PHE A 462 17.37 -3.69 -10.72
C PHE A 462 17.65 -4.67 -9.59
N GLN A 463 18.60 -4.30 -8.73
CA GLN A 463 18.87 -4.94 -7.46
C GLN A 463 17.81 -4.49 -6.43
N LEU A 464 17.22 -5.43 -5.69
CA LEU A 464 16.21 -5.14 -4.68
C LEU A 464 16.78 -4.26 -3.54
N ALA A 465 16.00 -3.28 -3.10
CA ALA A 465 16.36 -2.48 -1.93
C ALA A 465 16.27 -3.29 -0.62
N PRO A 466 17.03 -2.91 0.42
CA PRO A 466 16.95 -3.55 1.73
C PRO A 466 15.60 -3.25 2.41
N ARG A 467 15.18 -4.15 3.31
CA ARG A 467 14.02 -4.00 4.19
C ARG A 467 14.45 -3.63 5.61
N LEU A 468 13.57 -2.93 6.34
CA LEU A 468 13.72 -2.66 7.77
C LEU A 468 13.24 -3.86 8.61
N THR A 469 12.17 -4.51 8.17
CA THR A 469 11.58 -5.65 8.87
C THR A 469 12.25 -6.96 8.46
N ALA A 470 12.34 -7.90 9.39
CA ALA A 470 12.90 -9.22 9.10
C ALA A 470 12.05 -9.97 8.06
N HIS A 471 12.71 -10.75 7.22
CA HIS A 471 12.03 -11.68 6.32
C HIS A 471 12.22 -13.10 6.83
N VAL A 472 11.14 -13.72 7.28
CA VAL A 472 11.14 -15.12 7.69
C VAL A 472 10.83 -15.96 6.45
N ARG A 473 11.78 -16.81 6.03
CA ARG A 473 11.53 -17.78 4.95
C ARG A 473 10.77 -18.97 5.54
N HIS A 474 9.49 -19.06 5.30
CA HIS A 474 8.72 -20.26 5.63
C HIS A 474 8.92 -21.31 4.54
N GLN A 475 9.77 -22.31 4.81
CA GLN A 475 9.96 -23.44 3.90
C GLN A 475 8.78 -24.45 3.97
N THR A 476 7.96 -24.41 5.02
CA THR A 476 6.73 -25.20 5.20
C THR A 476 5.69 -24.99 4.12
N LYS A 477 5.71 -23.84 3.47
CA LYS A 477 4.86 -23.39 2.37
C LYS A 477 4.67 -24.46 1.27
N TYR A 478 5.70 -25.21 0.96
CA TYR A 478 5.70 -26.17 -0.15
C TYR A 478 5.23 -27.58 0.23
N LEU A 479 5.05 -27.87 1.51
CA LEU A 479 4.69 -29.21 1.98
C LEU A 479 3.24 -29.58 1.64
N ASP A 480 2.31 -28.64 1.78
CA ASP A 480 0.86 -28.81 1.57
C ASP A 480 0.36 -28.25 0.24
N MET A 481 1.26 -27.70 -0.59
CA MET A 481 0.91 -27.08 -1.86
C MET A 481 0.59 -28.16 -2.92
N PRO A 482 -0.66 -28.23 -3.42
CA PRO A 482 -1.01 -29.20 -4.43
C PRO A 482 -0.48 -28.79 -5.80
N VAL A 483 0.34 -29.63 -6.41
CA VAL A 483 0.74 -29.49 -7.82
C VAL A 483 -0.43 -29.78 -8.76
N ALA A 484 -0.31 -29.36 -10.03
CA ALA A 484 -1.30 -29.68 -11.06
C ALA A 484 -1.50 -31.20 -11.20
N GLU A 485 -2.65 -31.62 -11.74
CA GLU A 485 -3.01 -33.05 -11.76
C GLU A 485 -2.09 -33.87 -12.66
N ASP A 486 -1.60 -33.29 -13.72
CA ASP A 486 -0.59 -33.84 -14.65
C ASP A 486 0.83 -33.88 -14.05
N GLN A 487 1.10 -33.09 -13.03
CA GLN A 487 2.37 -33.04 -12.29
C GLN A 487 2.38 -33.91 -11.02
N ALA A 488 1.25 -34.53 -10.69
CA ALA A 488 1.14 -35.42 -9.53
C ALA A 488 2.11 -36.61 -9.63
N PHE A 489 2.78 -36.95 -8.53
CA PHE A 489 3.54 -38.21 -8.48
C PHE A 489 2.58 -39.39 -8.43
N VAL A 490 2.79 -40.35 -9.32
CA VAL A 490 1.96 -41.57 -9.40
C VAL A 490 2.79 -42.76 -8.95
N PHE A 491 2.41 -43.34 -7.81
CA PHE A 491 3.00 -44.62 -7.35
C PHE A 491 2.37 -45.75 -8.14
N ALA A 492 2.97 -46.11 -9.27
CA ALA A 492 2.48 -47.15 -10.16
C ALA A 492 3.39 -48.39 -10.18
N SER A 493 2.81 -49.60 -10.22
CA SER A 493 3.51 -50.84 -10.57
C SER A 493 2.80 -51.50 -11.73
N ASP A 494 3.60 -52.01 -12.68
CA ASP A 494 3.17 -52.90 -13.76
C ASP A 494 1.91 -52.46 -14.54
N GLY A 495 1.82 -51.16 -14.86
CA GLY A 495 0.74 -50.59 -15.68
C GLY A 495 -0.60 -50.39 -14.98
N ARG A 496 -0.69 -50.60 -13.66
CA ARG A 496 -1.88 -50.24 -12.85
C ARG A 496 -1.77 -48.85 -12.27
N PRO A 497 -2.79 -47.99 -12.40
CA PRO A 497 -2.79 -46.69 -11.76
C PRO A 497 -2.75 -46.88 -10.25
N GLY A 498 -1.71 -46.34 -9.60
CA GLY A 498 -1.51 -46.37 -8.16
C GLY A 498 -1.95 -45.12 -7.45
N ALA A 499 -1.60 -45.03 -6.17
CA ALA A 499 -1.86 -43.84 -5.36
C ALA A 499 -1.16 -42.60 -5.95
N ARG A 500 -1.84 -41.45 -5.89
CA ARG A 500 -1.33 -40.17 -6.41
C ARG A 500 -1.00 -39.23 -5.29
N ALA A 501 0.16 -38.57 -5.36
CA ALA A 501 0.57 -37.53 -4.47
C ALA A 501 0.62 -36.20 -5.22
N ARG A 502 -0.22 -35.25 -4.81
CA ARG A 502 -0.22 -33.88 -5.34
C ARG A 502 0.50 -32.89 -4.43
N THR A 503 0.87 -33.29 -3.22
CA THR A 503 1.62 -32.47 -2.26
C THR A 503 2.80 -33.27 -1.74
N LEU A 504 3.86 -32.57 -1.29
CA LEU A 504 5.00 -33.24 -0.61
C LEU A 504 4.55 -33.98 0.67
N LYS A 505 3.56 -33.46 1.38
CA LYS A 505 2.97 -34.11 2.57
C LYS A 505 2.27 -35.43 2.20
N THR A 506 1.43 -35.42 1.17
CA THR A 506 0.81 -36.65 0.67
C THR A 506 1.85 -37.61 0.16
N PHE A 507 2.87 -37.11 -0.56
CA PHE A 507 3.99 -37.91 -1.06
C PHE A 507 4.76 -38.60 0.09
N THR A 508 5.17 -37.86 1.13
CA THR A 508 5.88 -38.44 2.28
C THR A 508 5.02 -39.43 3.05
N GLY A 509 3.72 -39.19 3.16
CA GLY A 509 2.77 -40.12 3.78
C GLY A 509 2.67 -41.43 2.99
N LEU A 510 2.50 -41.35 1.67
CA LEU A 510 2.44 -42.53 0.78
C LEU A 510 3.78 -43.28 0.70
N LEU A 511 4.90 -42.55 0.69
CA LEU A 511 6.24 -43.11 0.67
C LEU A 511 6.50 -44.06 1.86
N ILE A 512 5.93 -43.73 3.03
CA ILE A 512 6.06 -44.54 4.26
C ILE A 512 5.01 -45.66 4.31
N SER A 513 3.80 -45.46 3.76
CA SER A 513 2.67 -46.40 3.94
C SER A 513 2.56 -47.46 2.85
N LEU A 514 3.14 -47.22 1.67
CA LEU A 514 3.07 -48.16 0.55
C LEU A 514 4.01 -49.37 0.71
N PRO A 515 3.75 -50.48 0.02
CA PRO A 515 4.59 -51.69 0.06
C PRO A 515 6.03 -51.42 -0.39
N PRO A 516 7.05 -52.02 0.28
CA PRO A 516 8.46 -51.79 -0.04
C PRO A 516 8.83 -52.11 -1.49
N ASP A 517 8.26 -53.16 -2.05
CA ASP A 517 8.54 -53.59 -3.44
C ASP A 517 8.15 -52.50 -4.46
N LEU A 518 7.04 -51.82 -4.22
CA LEU A 518 6.59 -50.69 -5.06
C LEU A 518 7.56 -49.52 -4.96
N ILE A 519 7.99 -49.20 -3.76
CA ILE A 519 8.94 -48.12 -3.48
C ILE A 519 10.31 -48.45 -4.11
N GLU A 520 10.79 -49.67 -3.98
CA GLU A 520 12.06 -50.11 -4.56
C GLU A 520 12.11 -49.89 -6.09
N GLY A 521 11.01 -50.19 -6.78
CA GLY A 521 10.92 -49.94 -8.21
C GLY A 521 11.11 -48.47 -8.58
N HIS A 522 10.51 -47.54 -7.83
CA HIS A 522 10.67 -46.12 -8.04
C HIS A 522 12.07 -45.60 -7.67
N LEU A 523 12.65 -46.09 -6.55
CA LEU A 523 14.01 -45.78 -6.13
C LEU A 523 15.04 -46.14 -7.21
N ARG A 524 14.95 -47.36 -7.77
CA ARG A 524 15.86 -47.84 -8.82
C ARG A 524 15.79 -47.03 -10.11
N ARG A 525 14.63 -46.42 -10.42
CA ARG A 525 14.43 -45.57 -11.60
C ARG A 525 14.77 -44.10 -11.33
N HIS A 526 15.15 -43.72 -10.10
CA HIS A 526 15.36 -42.33 -9.70
C HIS A 526 14.12 -41.45 -9.92
N ASP A 527 12.91 -42.00 -9.72
CA ASP A 527 11.67 -41.28 -9.99
C ASP A 527 11.42 -40.17 -8.99
N PHE A 528 11.80 -40.35 -7.73
CA PHE A 528 11.59 -39.38 -6.65
C PHE A 528 12.44 -38.12 -6.82
N SER A 529 13.75 -38.29 -7.08
CA SER A 529 14.64 -37.17 -7.33
C SER A 529 14.28 -36.42 -8.59
N ARG A 530 13.86 -37.10 -9.66
CA ARG A 530 13.38 -36.47 -10.90
C ARG A 530 12.10 -35.66 -10.68
N TRP A 531 11.15 -36.21 -9.93
CA TRP A 531 9.92 -35.51 -9.60
C TRP A 531 10.16 -34.27 -8.75
N ILE A 532 10.99 -34.35 -7.70
CA ILE A 532 11.37 -33.21 -6.86
C ILE A 532 12.08 -32.14 -7.71
N ASP A 533 12.99 -32.54 -8.57
CA ASP A 533 13.73 -31.65 -9.47
C ASP A 533 12.81 -30.96 -10.49
N GLY A 534 11.97 -31.73 -11.16
CA GLY A 534 11.12 -31.24 -12.25
C GLY A 534 9.91 -30.44 -11.78
N VAL A 535 9.31 -30.79 -10.64
CA VAL A 535 8.06 -30.21 -10.16
C VAL A 535 8.28 -29.12 -9.11
N PHE A 536 9.15 -29.38 -8.14
CA PHE A 536 9.44 -28.42 -7.04
C PHE A 536 10.70 -27.59 -7.28
N ARG A 537 11.54 -28.00 -8.26
CA ARG A 537 12.81 -27.33 -8.59
C ARG A 537 13.74 -27.13 -7.38
N ASP A 538 13.61 -28.01 -6.40
CA ASP A 538 14.50 -28.04 -5.24
C ASP A 538 15.74 -28.88 -5.58
N HIS A 539 16.64 -28.30 -6.37
CA HIS A 539 17.86 -28.96 -6.82
C HIS A 539 18.75 -29.51 -5.69
N PRO A 540 18.90 -28.80 -4.53
CA PRO A 540 19.65 -29.37 -3.40
C PRO A 540 19.00 -30.62 -2.81
N LEU A 541 17.66 -30.60 -2.61
CA LEU A 541 16.93 -31.77 -2.11
C LEU A 541 16.93 -32.90 -3.14
N ALA A 542 16.64 -32.59 -4.40
CA ALA A 542 16.67 -33.57 -5.49
C ALA A 542 18.05 -34.26 -5.59
N SER A 543 19.14 -33.50 -5.49
CA SER A 543 20.50 -34.04 -5.47
C SER A 543 20.77 -34.92 -4.25
N HIS A 544 20.22 -34.57 -3.08
CA HIS A 544 20.32 -35.38 -1.88
C HIS A 544 19.55 -36.70 -2.03
N VAL A 545 18.29 -36.64 -2.50
CA VAL A 545 17.46 -37.82 -2.77
C VAL A 545 18.10 -38.69 -3.81
N ARG A 546 18.67 -38.15 -4.89
CA ARG A 546 19.38 -38.92 -5.92
C ARG A 546 20.56 -39.73 -5.38
N ARG A 547 21.29 -39.18 -4.38
CA ARG A 547 22.38 -39.93 -3.71
C ARG A 547 21.85 -41.07 -2.85
N LEU A 548 20.67 -40.94 -2.26
CA LEU A 548 20.01 -41.99 -1.49
C LEU A 548 19.50 -43.09 -2.41
N GLU A 549 18.83 -42.72 -3.51
CA GLU A 549 18.35 -43.65 -4.54
C GLU A 549 19.49 -44.48 -5.14
N ALA A 550 20.68 -43.88 -5.35
CA ALA A 550 21.84 -44.61 -5.90
C ALA A 550 22.44 -45.66 -4.94
N ARG A 551 22.04 -45.68 -3.65
CA ARG A 551 22.54 -46.62 -2.64
C ARG A 551 21.60 -47.79 -2.35
N VAL A 552 20.46 -47.88 -3.04
CA VAL A 552 19.42 -48.87 -2.76
C VAL A 552 19.93 -50.31 -2.95
N ARG A 553 19.81 -51.11 -1.87
CA ARG A 553 19.93 -52.58 -1.88
C ARG A 553 18.56 -53.21 -1.67
N ALA A 554 18.36 -54.43 -2.04
CA ALA A 554 17.07 -55.11 -2.08
C ALA A 554 16.29 -55.09 -0.73
N ASP A 555 16.97 -55.05 0.40
CA ASP A 555 16.33 -55.09 1.72
C ASP A 555 16.24 -53.69 2.41
N GLU A 556 16.75 -52.61 1.81
CA GLU A 556 16.90 -51.31 2.40
C GLU A 556 15.86 -50.29 1.88
N ALA A 557 14.94 -50.69 1.00
CA ALA A 557 14.01 -49.79 0.34
C ALA A 557 13.14 -48.98 1.33
N ARG A 558 12.71 -49.62 2.43
CA ARG A 558 11.89 -48.95 3.47
C ARG A 558 12.68 -47.94 4.28
N GLU A 559 13.89 -48.30 4.67
CA GLU A 559 14.77 -47.39 5.42
C GLU A 559 15.13 -46.14 4.58
N ILE A 560 15.43 -46.35 3.29
CA ILE A 560 15.72 -45.24 2.37
C ILE A 560 14.49 -44.35 2.18
N ALA A 561 13.29 -44.94 2.07
CA ALA A 561 12.04 -44.21 1.97
C ALA A 561 11.80 -43.33 3.22
N GLU A 562 12.06 -43.84 4.41
CA GLU A 562 11.95 -43.12 5.66
C GLU A 562 12.97 -41.97 5.73
N ILE A 563 14.22 -42.21 5.30
CA ILE A 563 15.26 -41.17 5.23
C ILE A 563 14.88 -40.08 4.23
N ILE A 564 14.34 -40.42 3.05
CA ILE A 564 13.85 -39.46 2.07
C ILE A 564 12.69 -38.65 2.65
N ALA A 565 11.71 -39.29 3.29
CA ALA A 565 10.59 -38.62 3.93
C ALA A 565 11.07 -37.68 5.05
N GLN A 566 12.04 -38.12 5.83
CA GLN A 566 12.65 -37.29 6.88
C GLN A 566 13.44 -36.11 6.28
N ALA A 567 14.18 -36.31 5.19
CA ALA A 567 14.90 -35.25 4.51
C ALA A 567 13.96 -34.18 3.94
N ILE A 568 12.82 -34.60 3.36
CA ILE A 568 11.78 -33.70 2.89
C ILE A 568 11.19 -32.92 4.07
N ARG A 569 10.82 -33.59 5.16
CA ARG A 569 10.28 -32.95 6.35
C ARG A 569 11.29 -31.98 6.97
N ALA A 570 12.53 -32.43 7.19
CA ALA A 570 13.58 -31.58 7.73
C ALA A 570 13.80 -30.31 6.90
N ARG A 571 13.70 -30.39 5.56
CA ARG A 571 13.89 -29.26 4.68
C ARG A 571 12.71 -28.28 4.70
N TYR A 572 11.49 -28.79 4.83
CA TYR A 572 10.26 -28.00 4.73
C TYR A 572 9.57 -27.79 6.10
N GLU A 573 9.87 -28.59 7.15
CA GLU A 573 9.33 -28.44 8.51
C GLU A 573 10.30 -27.75 9.50
N ALA A 574 11.61 -27.72 9.22
CA ALA A 574 12.64 -27.22 10.15
C ALA A 574 12.56 -25.74 10.51
N GLY A 575 11.64 -24.99 9.91
CA GLY A 575 11.33 -23.61 10.33
C GLY A 575 10.52 -23.50 11.63
N ALA A 576 9.99 -24.61 12.15
CA ALA A 576 9.13 -24.62 13.35
C ALA A 576 9.87 -24.88 14.67
N THR A 577 11.14 -25.31 14.64
CA THR A 577 11.85 -25.81 15.84
C THR A 577 13.02 -24.94 16.34
N GLU A 578 13.36 -23.82 15.70
CA GLU A 578 14.43 -22.92 16.18
C GLU A 578 13.94 -21.68 16.95
N LYS A 579 12.81 -21.79 17.65
CA LYS A 579 12.41 -20.83 18.71
C LYS A 579 11.79 -21.62 19.87
N ALA A 580 12.62 -22.29 20.63
CA ALA A 580 12.38 -22.62 22.04
C ALA A 580 13.39 -21.83 22.88
#